data_576b3a694333c905d4740028b5115164
#
_entry.id   576b3a694333c905d4740028b5115164
#
_cell.length_a   1.000
_cell.length_b   1.000
_cell.length_c   1.000
_cell.angle_alpha   90.00
_cell.angle_beta   90.00
_cell.angle_gamma   90.00
#
_symmetry.space_group_name_H-M   'P 1'
#
loop_
_entity.id
_entity.type
_entity.pdbx_description
1 polymer ?
#
loop_
_entity_poly.entity_id
_entity_poly.type
_entity_poly.pdbx_seq_one_letter_code
_entity_poly.pdbx_strand_id
1 'polypeptide(L)'
;MSAEPKTVADLITARAREHPDTPFILFGSDRITYGDYLERCTRVARAMRAMLPEGKPPHVGVLMGNSPEFLYLIGGAAIAVVVIVGINATRRGHEIERDINHTDCAFIVADGLYRQFLSDLAIPPVFGFNELRGDAEIGPGPQPDDLFLLIFTSGTSGAPKAVRCSHKRMIGTGTMIAETVGLVPEDVAYVALPLFHSNPLMCGYLPTLIRGSTMALASRFSVRRFLPDVRMYGATYFPYTGKPLSHLLTAPEKPNDADNPLRIAYGNEGSWRVIERFERRFGCRVIDGFGPSEGAMGFPRVPTDPPGSVGRPPKNIKVLEGNGRECPVAKFDQDGKILNAEECVGEIVNVDGVGRFEGYYNNPEAEARRVRDGMYWSGDLGYMDERGFLYFAGRTEDWIRVDGENFPPHPIEDLVERHPAVFACAAYAVPDESASDRVMIAVQTQPGRSIEPPDLFAFLSSQPDLSPKWLPTYVLIASELPRGVTGKVLVRELRREKFFSTRGEIYWRERGESGFKPFTPGDEKRLRAAFEASGRARLLDL
;
A
#
# COMPACT_ATOMS: atom_id res chain seq x y z
N MET A 1 5.94 38.74 10.33
CA MET A 1 5.76 37.47 9.54
C MET A 1 6.15 36.32 10.46
N SER A 2 5.22 35.45 10.84
CA SER A 2 5.56 34.23 11.57
C SER A 2 6.50 33.37 10.71
N ALA A 3 7.53 32.77 11.31
CA ALA A 3 8.40 31.87 10.59
C ALA A 3 7.58 30.72 10.00
N GLU A 4 7.96 30.24 8.82
CA GLU A 4 7.31 29.09 8.18
C GLU A 4 7.40 27.87 9.11
N PRO A 5 6.30 27.13 9.34
CA PRO A 5 6.28 25.95 10.20
C PRO A 5 7.27 24.89 9.70
N LYS A 6 8.17 24.44 10.57
CA LYS A 6 9.21 23.45 10.23
C LYS A 6 8.93 22.07 10.79
N THR A 7 8.04 21.99 11.78
CA THR A 7 7.65 20.74 12.45
C THR A 7 6.14 20.57 12.44
N VAL A 8 5.66 19.35 12.63
CA VAL A 8 4.22 19.08 12.73
C VAL A 8 3.63 19.79 13.96
N ALA A 9 4.39 19.94 15.04
CA ALA A 9 3.97 20.72 16.21
C ALA A 9 3.77 22.21 15.87
N ASP A 10 4.68 22.80 15.08
CA ASP A 10 4.53 24.17 14.61
C ASP A 10 3.26 24.35 13.77
N LEU A 11 2.99 23.39 12.85
CA LEU A 11 1.79 23.41 12.01
C LEU A 11 0.51 23.37 12.84
N ILE A 12 0.42 22.46 13.81
CA ILE A 12 -0.74 22.33 14.69
C ILE A 12 -0.96 23.66 15.45
N THR A 13 0.12 24.20 16.02
CA THR A 13 0.06 25.45 16.78
C THR A 13 -0.31 26.65 15.92
N ALA A 14 0.26 26.76 14.72
CA ALA A 14 -0.03 27.83 13.77
C ALA A 14 -1.51 27.80 13.34
N ARG A 15 -2.02 26.63 12.95
CA ARG A 15 -3.42 26.48 12.53
C ARG A 15 -4.42 26.77 13.63
N ALA A 16 -4.16 26.30 14.86
CA ALA A 16 -5.03 26.59 16.00
C ALA A 16 -5.02 28.07 16.37
N ARG A 17 -3.91 28.78 16.13
CA ARG A 17 -3.82 30.24 16.35
C ARG A 17 -4.54 31.04 15.26
N GLU A 18 -4.35 30.64 13.99
CA GLU A 18 -4.89 31.34 12.82
C GLU A 18 -6.40 31.10 12.66
N HIS A 19 -6.86 29.87 12.94
CA HIS A 19 -8.21 29.41 12.66
C HIS A 19 -8.79 28.54 13.80
N PRO A 20 -8.85 29.03 15.06
CA PRO A 20 -9.20 28.20 16.22
C PRO A 20 -10.56 27.51 16.11
N ASP A 21 -11.54 28.18 15.53
CA ASP A 21 -12.93 27.71 15.42
C ASP A 21 -13.24 26.93 14.13
N THR A 22 -12.26 26.84 13.22
CA THR A 22 -12.43 26.10 11.96
C THR A 22 -12.39 24.60 12.25
N PRO A 23 -13.31 23.80 11.69
CA PRO A 23 -13.30 22.37 11.84
C PRO A 23 -12.03 21.78 11.24
N PHE A 24 -11.35 20.96 12.02
CA PHE A 24 -10.23 20.16 11.52
C PHE A 24 -10.65 18.71 11.29
N ILE A 25 -11.38 18.09 12.26
CA ILE A 25 -11.79 16.71 12.18
C ILE A 25 -13.30 16.60 12.30
N LEU A 26 -13.91 15.87 11.34
CA LEU A 26 -15.31 15.43 11.40
C LEU A 26 -15.30 13.91 11.59
N PHE A 27 -16.01 13.41 12.61
CA PHE A 27 -16.09 11.97 12.90
C PHE A 27 -17.48 11.62 13.45
N GLY A 28 -18.31 10.95 12.67
CA GLY A 28 -19.71 10.74 13.02
C GLY A 28 -20.44 12.07 13.16
N SER A 29 -20.96 12.36 14.36
CA SER A 29 -21.55 13.64 14.71
C SER A 29 -20.56 14.66 15.29
N ASP A 30 -19.34 14.20 15.62
CA ASP A 30 -18.36 15.04 16.29
C ASP A 30 -17.70 16.01 15.32
N ARG A 31 -17.53 17.24 15.77
CA ARG A 31 -16.85 18.31 15.05
C ARG A 31 -15.77 18.89 15.96
N ILE A 32 -14.53 18.61 15.66
CA ILE A 32 -13.35 19.00 16.42
C ILE A 32 -12.66 20.12 15.67
N THR A 33 -12.54 21.29 16.30
CA THR A 33 -11.89 22.46 15.70
C THR A 33 -10.37 22.35 15.82
N TYR A 34 -9.63 23.23 15.13
CA TYR A 34 -8.17 23.30 15.28
C TYR A 34 -7.77 23.68 16.72
N GLY A 35 -8.55 24.54 17.38
CA GLY A 35 -8.37 24.90 18.80
C GLY A 35 -8.55 23.69 19.70
N ASP A 36 -9.67 22.96 19.56
CA ASP A 36 -9.93 21.73 20.32
C ASP A 36 -8.84 20.70 20.09
N TYR A 37 -8.39 20.57 18.86
CA TYR A 37 -7.35 19.61 18.49
C TYR A 37 -6.03 19.92 19.21
N LEU A 38 -5.56 21.18 19.19
CA LEU A 38 -4.35 21.60 19.91
C LEU A 38 -4.48 21.35 21.42
N GLU A 39 -5.62 21.68 22.02
CA GLU A 39 -5.87 21.47 23.46
C GLU A 39 -5.74 19.98 23.83
N ARG A 40 -6.43 19.11 23.07
CA ARG A 40 -6.41 17.66 23.30
C ARG A 40 -5.03 17.05 23.05
N CYS A 41 -4.35 17.48 21.98
CA CYS A 41 -2.97 17.06 21.71
C CYS A 41 -2.01 17.48 22.83
N THR A 42 -2.14 18.68 23.37
CA THR A 42 -1.30 19.17 24.48
C THR A 42 -1.51 18.34 25.75
N ARG A 43 -2.76 17.98 26.06
CA ARG A 43 -3.09 17.10 27.19
C ARG A 43 -2.46 15.71 27.02
N VAL A 44 -2.61 15.13 25.82
CA VAL A 44 -2.02 13.82 25.47
C VAL A 44 -0.49 13.88 25.52
N ALA A 45 0.12 14.97 25.03
CA ALA A 45 1.56 15.18 25.09
C ALA A 45 2.10 15.12 26.52
N ARG A 46 1.47 15.84 27.45
CA ARG A 46 1.84 15.85 28.86
C ARG A 46 1.69 14.49 29.52
N ALA A 47 0.59 13.78 29.22
CA ALA A 47 0.36 12.44 29.71
C ALA A 47 1.40 11.44 29.20
N MET A 48 1.68 11.43 27.90
CA MET A 48 2.71 10.54 27.32
C MET A 48 4.09 10.81 27.96
N ARG A 49 4.49 12.08 28.09
CA ARG A 49 5.77 12.43 28.74
C ARG A 49 5.84 11.93 30.19
N ALA A 50 4.77 12.04 30.95
CA ALA A 50 4.71 11.57 32.34
C ALA A 50 4.80 10.04 32.46
N MET A 51 4.40 9.31 31.44
CA MET A 51 4.38 7.83 31.43
C MET A 51 5.63 7.20 30.80
N LEU A 52 6.49 7.99 30.15
CA LEU A 52 7.72 7.45 29.56
C LEU A 52 8.71 7.04 30.68
N PRO A 53 9.19 5.79 30.66
CA PRO A 53 10.22 5.35 31.58
C PRO A 53 11.58 5.97 31.23
N GLU A 54 12.39 6.21 32.24
CA GLU A 54 13.77 6.67 32.02
C GLU A 54 14.61 5.61 31.28
N GLY A 55 15.52 6.07 30.43
CA GLY A 55 16.49 5.21 29.75
C GLY A 55 15.96 4.41 28.57
N LYS A 56 14.69 4.58 28.19
CA LYS A 56 14.13 3.99 26.96
C LYS A 56 13.91 5.05 25.87
N PRO A 57 13.98 4.66 24.59
CA PRO A 57 13.54 5.53 23.50
C PRO A 57 12.09 5.99 23.73
N PRO A 58 11.75 7.25 23.41
CA PRO A 58 10.41 7.79 23.62
C PRO A 58 9.41 7.29 22.56
N HIS A 59 9.33 5.99 22.37
CA HIS A 59 8.50 5.35 21.37
C HIS A 59 7.21 4.82 22.00
N VAL A 60 6.07 5.20 21.43
CA VAL A 60 4.74 4.76 21.85
C VAL A 60 4.08 3.99 20.71
N GLY A 61 3.84 2.71 20.95
CA GLY A 61 3.10 1.86 20.03
C GLY A 61 1.61 2.21 20.05
N VAL A 62 0.98 2.29 18.90
CA VAL A 62 -0.47 2.53 18.80
C VAL A 62 -1.13 1.41 18.02
N LEU A 63 -2.04 0.70 18.69
CA LEU A 63 -2.85 -0.39 18.13
C LEU A 63 -4.33 -0.07 18.28
N MET A 64 -4.84 0.75 17.39
CA MET A 64 -6.20 1.28 17.44
C MET A 64 -6.83 1.31 16.05
N GLY A 65 -8.16 1.33 16.00
CA GLY A 65 -8.92 1.71 14.82
C GLY A 65 -8.83 3.22 14.53
N ASN A 66 -9.36 3.63 13.38
CA ASN A 66 -9.47 5.06 13.07
C ASN A 66 -10.41 5.74 14.06
N SER A 67 -9.89 6.69 14.78
CA SER A 67 -10.65 7.52 15.72
C SER A 67 -9.95 8.87 15.93
N PRO A 68 -10.65 9.89 16.47
CA PRO A 68 -10.01 11.14 16.86
C PRO A 68 -8.87 10.95 17.89
N GLU A 69 -9.00 9.98 18.78
CA GLU A 69 -7.99 9.65 19.80
C GLU A 69 -6.65 9.26 19.18
N PHE A 70 -6.67 8.50 18.06
CA PHE A 70 -5.45 8.18 17.34
C PHE A 70 -4.77 9.45 16.82
N LEU A 71 -5.54 10.39 16.28
CA LEU A 71 -5.01 11.67 15.81
C LEU A 71 -4.50 12.54 16.97
N TYR A 72 -5.14 12.49 18.16
CA TYR A 72 -4.62 13.16 19.35
C TYR A 72 -3.30 12.56 19.81
N LEU A 73 -3.11 11.24 19.69
CA LEU A 73 -1.81 10.60 19.95
C LEU A 73 -0.74 11.09 18.97
N ILE A 74 -1.05 11.17 17.67
CA ILE A 74 -0.13 11.69 16.66
C ILE A 74 0.24 13.14 16.94
N GLY A 75 -0.76 14.01 17.14
CA GLY A 75 -0.51 15.44 17.43
C GLY A 75 0.20 15.66 18.76
N GLY A 76 -0.19 14.90 19.79
CA GLY A 76 0.46 14.93 21.10
C GLY A 76 1.92 14.48 21.05
N ALA A 77 2.21 13.44 20.28
CA ALA A 77 3.57 12.95 20.04
C ALA A 77 4.44 13.99 19.33
N ALA A 78 3.88 14.69 18.32
CA ALA A 78 4.56 15.79 17.66
C ALA A 78 4.97 16.89 18.65
N ILE A 79 4.07 17.25 19.57
CA ILE A 79 4.32 18.30 20.59
C ILE A 79 5.31 17.81 21.67
N ALA A 80 5.23 16.55 22.05
CA ALA A 80 6.00 15.96 23.17
C ALA A 80 7.39 15.44 22.76
N VAL A 81 7.78 15.50 21.51
CA VAL A 81 9.00 14.86 20.98
C VAL A 81 8.98 13.36 21.28
N VAL A 82 7.86 12.72 20.96
CA VAL A 82 7.60 11.29 21.11
C VAL A 82 7.41 10.68 19.72
N VAL A 83 7.85 9.45 19.52
CA VAL A 83 7.72 8.72 18.27
C VAL A 83 6.50 7.83 18.31
N ILE A 84 5.54 7.99 17.40
CA ILE A 84 4.45 7.04 17.25
C ILE A 84 4.90 5.88 16.36
N VAL A 85 4.66 4.68 16.88
CA VAL A 85 4.82 3.42 16.13
C VAL A 85 3.45 2.90 15.75
N GLY A 86 3.11 3.00 14.46
CA GLY A 86 1.84 2.52 13.95
C GLY A 86 1.84 0.98 13.85
N ILE A 87 1.21 0.29 14.81
CA ILE A 87 1.17 -1.17 14.84
C ILE A 87 0.05 -1.66 13.92
N ASN A 88 0.38 -2.62 13.05
CA ASN A 88 -0.59 -3.16 12.12
C ASN A 88 -1.65 -4.01 12.82
N ALA A 89 -2.87 -3.50 12.89
CA ALA A 89 -4.02 -4.09 13.57
C ALA A 89 -4.51 -5.45 12.99
N THR A 90 -3.97 -5.89 11.84
CA THR A 90 -4.30 -7.20 11.26
C THR A 90 -3.33 -8.30 11.63
N ARG A 91 -2.18 -7.97 12.16
CA ARG A 91 -1.22 -8.96 12.67
C ARG A 91 -1.71 -9.59 13.97
N ARG A 92 -1.18 -10.75 14.30
CA ARG A 92 -1.55 -11.51 15.52
C ARG A 92 -0.33 -12.20 16.12
N GLY A 93 -0.40 -12.47 17.44
CA GLY A 93 0.57 -13.29 18.16
C GLY A 93 2.00 -12.80 17.97
N HIS A 94 2.90 -13.70 17.63
CA HIS A 94 4.33 -13.42 17.49
C HIS A 94 4.67 -12.30 16.47
N GLU A 95 3.84 -12.07 15.45
CA GLU A 95 4.10 -10.98 14.51
C GLU A 95 3.93 -9.61 15.15
N ILE A 96 2.90 -9.42 15.98
CA ILE A 96 2.69 -8.17 16.75
C ILE A 96 3.81 -8.01 17.77
N GLU A 97 4.10 -9.05 18.55
CA GLU A 97 5.15 -9.05 19.55
C GLU A 97 6.51 -8.64 18.98
N ARG A 98 6.86 -9.24 17.83
CA ARG A 98 8.08 -8.92 17.12
C ARG A 98 8.14 -7.45 16.67
N ASP A 99 7.07 -6.93 16.10
CA ASP A 99 7.04 -5.55 15.58
C ASP A 99 7.17 -4.53 16.74
N ILE A 100 6.49 -4.77 17.85
CA ILE A 100 6.56 -3.94 19.06
C ILE A 100 7.97 -3.94 19.65
N ASN A 101 8.55 -5.13 19.85
CA ASN A 101 9.87 -5.27 20.46
C ASN A 101 10.98 -4.75 19.53
N HIS A 102 10.86 -4.94 18.21
CA HIS A 102 11.80 -4.42 17.23
C HIS A 102 11.90 -2.89 17.23
N THR A 103 10.81 -2.21 17.56
CA THR A 103 10.73 -0.74 17.55
C THR A 103 10.93 -0.09 18.91
N ASP A 104 11.42 -0.85 19.90
CA ASP A 104 11.75 -0.36 21.26
C ASP A 104 10.64 0.46 21.92
N CYS A 105 9.38 0.08 21.70
CA CYS A 105 8.25 0.77 22.32
C CYS A 105 8.40 0.81 23.85
N ALA A 106 8.22 1.98 24.44
CA ALA A 106 8.23 2.17 25.89
C ALA A 106 6.93 1.65 26.52
N PHE A 107 5.82 1.89 25.87
CA PHE A 107 4.49 1.36 26.18
C PHE A 107 3.60 1.36 24.91
N ILE A 108 2.44 0.73 25.02
CA ILE A 108 1.47 0.61 23.94
C ILE A 108 0.17 1.28 24.34
N VAL A 109 -0.44 2.02 23.42
CA VAL A 109 -1.83 2.47 23.54
C VAL A 109 -2.70 1.62 22.62
N ALA A 110 -3.66 0.91 23.19
CA ALA A 110 -4.58 0.05 22.45
C ALA A 110 -6.02 0.28 22.88
N ASP A 111 -6.96 0.30 21.92
CA ASP A 111 -8.38 0.33 22.25
C ASP A 111 -8.90 -1.06 22.70
N GLY A 112 -10.07 -1.09 23.32
CA GLY A 112 -10.62 -2.32 23.91
C GLY A 112 -10.82 -3.46 22.91
N LEU A 113 -11.04 -3.14 21.62
CA LEU A 113 -11.23 -4.13 20.56
C LEU A 113 -9.91 -4.86 20.24
N TYR A 114 -8.80 -4.12 20.20
CA TYR A 114 -7.50 -4.69 19.81
C TYR A 114 -6.66 -5.13 21.00
N ARG A 115 -6.93 -4.63 22.21
CA ARG A 115 -6.20 -4.98 23.44
C ARG A 115 -6.19 -6.49 23.72
N GLN A 116 -7.27 -7.19 23.37
CA GLN A 116 -7.35 -8.65 23.51
C GLN A 116 -6.29 -9.42 22.69
N PHE A 117 -5.79 -8.85 21.60
CA PHE A 117 -4.76 -9.48 20.77
C PHE A 117 -3.34 -9.33 21.34
N LEU A 118 -3.19 -8.59 22.42
CA LEU A 118 -1.93 -8.34 23.12
C LEU A 118 -1.78 -9.19 24.40
N SER A 119 -2.81 -9.97 24.75
CA SER A 119 -2.75 -10.91 25.88
C SER A 119 -1.66 -11.95 25.63
N ASP A 120 -0.95 -12.32 26.68
CA ASP A 120 0.08 -13.37 26.69
C ASP A 120 1.31 -13.11 25.80
N LEU A 121 1.50 -11.88 25.32
CA LEU A 121 2.68 -11.46 24.56
C LEU A 121 3.74 -10.85 25.51
N ALA A 122 5.01 -11.12 25.24
CA ALA A 122 6.14 -10.52 25.95
C ALA A 122 6.43 -9.11 25.40
N ILE A 123 5.61 -8.14 25.77
CA ILE A 123 5.63 -6.76 25.27
C ILE A 123 5.62 -5.74 26.43
N PRO A 124 5.96 -4.45 26.16
CA PRO A 124 5.82 -3.37 27.14
C PRO A 124 4.40 -3.19 27.66
N PRO A 125 4.19 -2.42 28.75
CA PRO A 125 2.87 -2.16 29.32
C PRO A 125 1.87 -1.64 28.28
N VAL A 126 0.61 -2.07 28.39
CA VAL A 126 -0.50 -1.70 27.50
C VAL A 126 -1.53 -0.89 28.25
N PHE A 127 -1.86 0.28 27.70
CA PHE A 127 -2.86 1.20 28.26
C PHE A 127 -3.97 1.46 27.26
N GLY A 128 -5.18 1.71 27.73
CA GLY A 128 -6.23 2.33 26.94
C GLY A 128 -5.98 3.85 26.81
N PHE A 129 -6.56 4.48 25.78
CA PHE A 129 -6.43 5.94 25.62
C PHE A 129 -6.86 6.70 26.89
N ASN A 130 -7.96 6.32 27.52
CA ASN A 130 -8.47 6.93 28.74
C ASN A 130 -7.64 6.60 30.01
N GLU A 131 -6.68 5.71 29.90
CA GLU A 131 -5.74 5.37 30.99
C GLU A 131 -4.48 6.25 30.95
N LEU A 132 -4.29 7.04 29.90
CA LEU A 132 -3.20 8.01 29.81
C LEU A 132 -3.40 9.10 30.85
N ARG A 133 -2.39 9.26 31.72
CA ARG A 133 -2.46 10.19 32.84
C ARG A 133 -1.09 10.78 33.19
N GLY A 134 -1.13 11.90 33.86
CA GLY A 134 0.03 12.68 34.23
C GLY A 134 0.03 14.04 33.56
N ASP A 135 0.77 14.97 34.14
CA ASP A 135 0.88 16.37 33.67
C ASP A 135 2.35 16.79 33.72
N ALA A 136 3.19 16.08 32.93
CA ALA A 136 4.59 16.43 32.83
C ALA A 136 4.77 17.71 32.02
N GLU A 137 5.81 18.48 32.35
CA GLU A 137 6.21 19.62 31.57
C GLU A 137 6.64 19.15 30.15
N ILE A 138 6.17 19.85 29.14
CA ILE A 138 6.59 19.66 27.77
C ILE A 138 7.89 20.43 27.61
N GLY A 139 8.98 19.71 27.40
CA GLY A 139 10.30 20.30 27.15
C GLY A 139 10.38 21.14 25.87
N PRO A 140 11.58 21.43 25.37
CA PRO A 140 11.77 22.11 24.10
C PRO A 140 11.03 21.38 22.98
N GLY A 141 10.43 22.12 22.05
CA GLY A 141 9.74 21.57 20.89
C GLY A 141 10.67 20.76 19.98
N PRO A 142 10.09 19.96 19.05
CA PRO A 142 10.87 19.12 18.15
C PRO A 142 11.71 19.95 17.15
N GLN A 143 12.79 19.33 16.67
CA GLN A 143 13.54 19.81 15.54
C GLN A 143 13.04 19.15 14.24
N PRO A 144 13.24 19.76 13.06
CA PRO A 144 12.78 19.22 11.78
C PRO A 144 13.25 17.79 11.49
N ASP A 145 14.48 17.46 11.87
CA ASP A 145 15.10 16.16 11.63
C ASP A 145 14.81 15.13 12.74
N ASP A 146 14.08 15.51 13.81
CA ASP A 146 13.68 14.56 14.86
C ASP A 146 12.75 13.50 14.28
N LEU A 147 12.97 12.25 14.70
CA LEU A 147 12.12 11.12 14.38
C LEU A 147 10.72 11.34 14.98
N PHE A 148 9.69 11.22 14.15
CA PHE A 148 8.31 11.47 14.54
C PHE A 148 7.43 10.23 14.45
N LEU A 149 7.56 9.46 13.35
CA LEU A 149 6.79 8.25 13.14
C LEU A 149 7.68 7.09 12.72
N LEU A 150 7.29 5.88 13.11
CA LEU A 150 7.74 4.62 12.54
C LEU A 150 6.57 3.93 11.86
N ILE A 151 6.66 3.78 10.55
CA ILE A 151 5.59 3.22 9.71
C ILE A 151 6.07 1.90 9.12
N PHE A 152 5.37 0.82 9.45
CA PHE A 152 5.69 -0.49 8.89
C PHE A 152 5.25 -0.61 7.43
N THR A 153 6.17 -1.07 6.59
CA THR A 153 5.86 -1.47 5.21
C THR A 153 5.67 -2.99 5.13
N SER A 154 4.91 -3.44 4.13
CA SER A 154 4.72 -4.86 3.84
C SER A 154 6.00 -5.44 3.25
N GLY A 155 6.99 -5.73 4.09
CA GLY A 155 8.20 -6.42 3.67
C GLY A 155 7.95 -7.91 3.46
N THR A 156 8.45 -8.47 2.37
CA THR A 156 8.40 -9.90 2.04
C THR A 156 9.46 -10.72 2.77
N SER A 157 10.49 -10.07 3.32
CA SER A 157 11.63 -10.70 4.00
C SER A 157 11.52 -10.54 5.52
N GLY A 158 11.16 -11.60 6.22
CA GLY A 158 11.32 -11.94 7.65
C GLY A 158 11.34 -10.83 8.72
N ALA A 159 12.29 -9.92 8.72
CA ALA A 159 12.43 -8.87 9.72
C ALA A 159 11.51 -7.66 9.44
N PRO A 160 10.99 -6.98 10.48
CA PRO A 160 10.16 -5.79 10.32
C PRO A 160 10.91 -4.66 9.60
N LYS A 161 10.21 -3.98 8.67
CA LYS A 161 10.73 -2.78 8.01
C LYS A 161 9.92 -1.57 8.52
N ALA A 162 10.37 -1.01 9.64
CA ALA A 162 9.81 0.22 10.21
C ALA A 162 10.52 1.42 9.58
N VAL A 163 9.87 2.09 8.64
CA VAL A 163 10.40 3.26 7.94
C VAL A 163 10.47 4.44 8.89
N ARG A 164 11.64 5.08 8.97
CA ARG A 164 11.86 6.29 9.74
C ARG A 164 11.21 7.49 9.04
N CYS A 165 10.46 8.28 9.78
CA CYS A 165 9.79 9.47 9.27
C CYS A 165 10.02 10.65 10.23
N SER A 166 10.89 11.58 9.86
CA SER A 166 11.10 12.84 10.59
C SER A 166 9.95 13.84 10.35
N HIS A 167 9.88 14.88 11.16
CA HIS A 167 8.96 16.00 10.95
C HIS A 167 9.13 16.64 9.56
N LYS A 168 10.38 16.91 9.16
CA LYS A 168 10.73 17.48 7.86
C LYS A 168 10.26 16.63 6.69
N ARG A 169 10.48 15.32 6.77
CA ARG A 169 10.02 14.39 5.74
C ARG A 169 8.50 14.41 5.62
N MET A 170 7.81 14.36 6.75
CA MET A 170 6.34 14.33 6.78
C MET A 170 5.75 15.61 6.21
N ILE A 171 6.26 16.79 6.62
CA ILE A 171 5.83 18.08 6.07
C ILE A 171 6.13 18.16 4.57
N GLY A 172 7.34 17.83 4.14
CA GLY A 172 7.72 17.89 2.73
C GLY A 172 6.87 17.00 1.83
N THR A 173 6.48 15.81 2.33
CA THR A 173 5.58 14.91 1.60
C THR A 173 4.15 15.47 1.57
N GLY A 174 3.62 15.91 2.70
CA GLY A 174 2.28 16.50 2.78
C GLY A 174 2.13 17.77 1.92
N THR A 175 3.15 18.63 1.88
CA THR A 175 3.18 19.84 1.04
C THR A 175 3.14 19.47 -0.45
N MET A 176 4.00 18.56 -0.88
CA MET A 176 4.02 18.07 -2.27
C MET A 176 2.64 17.52 -2.69
N ILE A 177 2.00 16.75 -1.84
CA ILE A 177 0.69 16.17 -2.16
C ILE A 177 -0.40 17.26 -2.17
N ALA A 178 -0.41 18.17 -1.19
CA ALA A 178 -1.35 19.29 -1.15
C ALA A 178 -1.26 20.17 -2.41
N GLU A 179 -0.05 20.37 -2.94
CA GLU A 179 0.19 21.09 -4.19
C GLU A 179 -0.27 20.29 -5.41
N THR A 180 0.07 18.99 -5.46
CA THR A 180 -0.31 18.10 -6.58
C THR A 180 -1.82 18.01 -6.77
N VAL A 181 -2.59 17.92 -5.67
CA VAL A 181 -4.06 17.85 -5.73
C VAL A 181 -4.72 19.22 -5.78
N GLY A 182 -3.95 20.31 -5.60
CA GLY A 182 -4.48 21.67 -5.51
C GLY A 182 -5.43 21.82 -4.34
N LEU A 183 -5.05 21.35 -3.14
CA LEU A 183 -5.89 21.42 -1.95
C LEU A 183 -5.97 22.86 -1.44
N VAL A 184 -7.18 23.30 -1.11
CA VAL A 184 -7.47 24.64 -0.59
C VAL A 184 -8.15 24.55 0.80
N PRO A 185 -8.21 25.65 1.59
CA PRO A 185 -8.79 25.61 2.93
C PRO A 185 -10.26 25.14 3.01
N GLU A 186 -11.04 25.34 1.94
CA GLU A 186 -12.45 24.96 1.84
C GLU A 186 -12.65 23.46 1.55
N ASP A 187 -11.58 22.74 1.17
CA ASP A 187 -11.66 21.32 0.88
C ASP A 187 -11.93 20.47 2.13
N VAL A 188 -12.62 19.36 1.92
CA VAL A 188 -12.84 18.33 2.93
C VAL A 188 -12.27 17.01 2.42
N ALA A 189 -11.28 16.48 3.13
CA ALA A 189 -10.64 15.20 2.80
C ALA A 189 -11.38 14.03 3.47
N TYR A 190 -11.88 13.06 2.70
CA TYR A 190 -12.49 11.85 3.24
C TYR A 190 -11.44 10.78 3.47
N VAL A 191 -11.00 10.58 4.72
CA VAL A 191 -9.94 9.66 5.13
C VAL A 191 -10.54 8.39 5.72
N ALA A 192 -10.43 7.28 5.02
CA ALA A 192 -11.04 6.01 5.40
C ALA A 192 -10.06 4.84 5.55
N LEU A 193 -8.81 5.02 5.12
CA LEU A 193 -7.76 4.01 5.28
C LEU A 193 -7.19 4.03 6.71
N PRO A 194 -6.65 2.89 7.20
CA PRO A 194 -6.15 2.80 8.58
C PRO A 194 -4.98 3.73 8.87
N LEU A 195 -5.08 4.52 9.94
CA LEU A 195 -4.11 5.58 10.32
C LEU A 195 -2.69 5.06 10.66
N PHE A 196 -2.51 3.76 10.87
CA PHE A 196 -1.17 3.18 11.05
C PHE A 196 -0.38 3.02 9.74
N HIS A 197 -1.00 3.30 8.58
CA HIS A 197 -0.34 3.30 7.26
C HIS A 197 0.11 4.70 6.82
N SER A 198 1.03 4.74 5.86
CA SER A 198 1.57 5.98 5.31
C SER A 198 0.53 6.83 4.57
N ASN A 199 -0.34 6.20 3.76
CA ASN A 199 -1.29 6.94 2.90
C ASN A 199 -2.23 7.87 3.69
N PRO A 200 -3.02 7.44 4.70
CA PRO A 200 -3.92 8.34 5.40
C PRO A 200 -3.19 9.47 6.13
N LEU A 201 -1.94 9.27 6.53
CA LEU A 201 -1.12 10.29 7.17
C LEU A 201 -0.52 11.26 6.16
N MET A 202 0.14 10.75 5.13
CA MET A 202 0.87 11.54 4.13
C MET A 202 -0.06 12.18 3.09
N CYS A 203 -1.13 11.48 2.70
CA CYS A 203 -2.07 11.97 1.67
C CYS A 203 -3.37 12.55 2.27
N GLY A 204 -3.70 12.25 3.53
CA GLY A 204 -4.91 12.76 4.21
C GLY A 204 -4.59 13.80 5.28
N TYR A 205 -4.09 13.37 6.41
CA TYR A 205 -3.88 14.20 7.60
C TYR A 205 -2.95 15.40 7.36
N LEU A 206 -1.75 15.17 6.83
CA LEU A 206 -0.77 16.26 6.67
C LEU A 206 -1.16 17.29 5.61
N PRO A 207 -1.61 16.91 4.39
CA PRO A 207 -2.07 17.91 3.41
C PRO A 207 -3.21 18.78 3.97
N THR A 208 -4.14 18.17 4.71
CA THR A 208 -5.25 18.86 5.36
C THR A 208 -4.73 19.87 6.40
N LEU A 209 -3.83 19.44 7.28
CA LEU A 209 -3.20 20.30 8.30
C LEU A 209 -2.40 21.44 7.65
N ILE A 210 -1.65 21.16 6.59
CA ILE A 210 -0.82 22.16 5.87
C ILE A 210 -1.70 23.23 5.22
N ARG A 211 -2.85 22.88 4.65
CA ARG A 211 -3.74 23.83 3.99
C ARG A 211 -4.75 24.50 4.93
N GLY A 212 -4.89 24.02 6.15
CA GLY A 212 -5.91 24.50 7.07
C GLY A 212 -7.32 24.06 6.66
N SER A 213 -7.44 22.93 5.94
CA SER A 213 -8.70 22.36 5.48
C SER A 213 -9.28 21.34 6.47
N THR A 214 -10.40 20.72 6.15
CA THR A 214 -11.11 19.79 7.04
C THR A 214 -10.86 18.35 6.65
N MET A 215 -10.76 17.45 7.63
CA MET A 215 -10.66 16.01 7.44
C MET A 215 -11.90 15.30 7.97
N ALA A 216 -12.66 14.65 7.11
CA ALA A 216 -13.73 13.73 7.47
C ALA A 216 -13.13 12.33 7.66
N LEU A 217 -12.96 11.91 8.91
CA LEU A 217 -12.38 10.62 9.27
C LEU A 217 -13.50 9.57 9.32
N ALA A 218 -13.31 8.46 8.58
CA ALA A 218 -14.16 7.28 8.72
C ALA A 218 -13.49 6.25 9.63
N SER A 219 -14.27 5.57 10.47
CA SER A 219 -13.76 4.52 11.36
C SER A 219 -13.14 3.35 10.59
N ARG A 220 -13.61 3.10 9.37
CA ARG A 220 -13.07 2.13 8.41
C ARG A 220 -13.58 2.42 7.01
N PHE A 221 -12.87 1.94 6.01
CA PHE A 221 -13.37 1.94 4.63
C PHE A 221 -14.63 1.07 4.49
N SER A 222 -15.64 1.58 3.79
CA SER A 222 -16.89 0.87 3.53
C SER A 222 -17.51 1.31 2.21
N VAL A 223 -17.70 0.37 1.29
CA VAL A 223 -18.35 0.60 -0.01
C VAL A 223 -19.76 1.19 0.17
N ARG A 224 -20.52 0.71 1.16
CA ARG A 224 -21.89 1.17 1.42
C ARG A 224 -21.94 2.58 2.02
N ARG A 225 -20.91 2.94 2.80
CA ARG A 225 -20.88 4.23 3.51
C ARG A 225 -20.21 5.33 2.68
N PHE A 226 -19.38 5.00 1.72
CA PHE A 226 -18.55 5.95 0.98
C PHE A 226 -19.36 7.14 0.44
N LEU A 227 -20.29 6.90 -0.48
CA LEU A 227 -21.04 7.99 -1.11
C LEU A 227 -21.99 8.75 -0.15
N PRO A 228 -22.71 8.06 0.77
CA PRO A 228 -23.41 8.74 1.87
C PRO A 228 -22.51 9.64 2.71
N ASP A 229 -21.32 9.18 3.10
CA ASP A 229 -20.39 9.97 3.92
C ASP A 229 -19.78 11.13 3.12
N VAL A 230 -19.39 10.91 1.86
CA VAL A 230 -18.92 11.98 0.95
C VAL A 230 -19.96 13.12 0.85
N ARG A 231 -21.22 12.78 0.68
CA ARG A 231 -22.31 13.77 0.61
C ARG A 231 -22.57 14.44 1.97
N MET A 232 -22.62 13.66 3.05
CA MET A 232 -22.89 14.15 4.39
C MET A 232 -21.84 15.16 4.88
N TYR A 233 -20.55 14.84 4.63
CA TYR A 233 -19.44 15.70 5.04
C TYR A 233 -19.09 16.79 4.01
N GLY A 234 -19.67 16.75 2.81
CA GLY A 234 -19.27 17.64 1.72
C GLY A 234 -17.85 17.36 1.24
N ALA A 235 -17.41 16.09 1.25
CA ALA A 235 -16.04 15.74 0.97
C ALA A 235 -15.69 15.97 -0.51
N THR A 236 -14.63 16.75 -0.74
CA THR A 236 -14.15 17.17 -2.06
C THR A 236 -12.90 16.42 -2.52
N TYR A 237 -12.20 15.79 -1.58
CA TYR A 237 -10.95 15.08 -1.79
C TYR A 237 -10.97 13.68 -1.17
N PHE A 238 -10.48 12.67 -1.89
CA PHE A 238 -10.40 11.28 -1.42
C PHE A 238 -8.99 10.70 -1.61
N PRO A 239 -8.18 10.57 -0.54
CA PRO A 239 -6.93 9.83 -0.57
C PRO A 239 -7.19 8.32 -0.56
N TYR A 240 -6.58 7.57 -1.50
CA TYR A 240 -6.73 6.13 -1.60
C TYR A 240 -5.39 5.42 -1.83
N THR A 241 -5.33 4.10 -1.61
CA THR A 241 -4.24 3.22 -2.06
C THR A 241 -4.77 1.82 -2.29
N GLY A 242 -4.20 1.11 -3.25
CA GLY A 242 -4.66 -0.23 -3.58
C GLY A 242 -6.03 -0.26 -4.25
N LYS A 243 -6.95 -1.04 -3.71
CA LYS A 243 -8.22 -1.37 -4.37
C LYS A 243 -9.51 -0.66 -3.90
N PRO A 244 -9.53 0.40 -3.09
CA PRO A 244 -10.77 1.12 -2.75
C PRO A 244 -11.58 1.54 -3.98
N LEU A 245 -10.91 2.02 -5.05
CA LEU A 245 -11.62 2.43 -6.27
C LEU A 245 -12.35 1.25 -6.92
N SER A 246 -11.67 0.10 -7.09
CA SER A 246 -12.30 -1.10 -7.65
C SER A 246 -13.41 -1.64 -6.75
N HIS A 247 -13.24 -1.62 -5.43
CA HIS A 247 -14.28 -2.05 -4.49
C HIS A 247 -15.53 -1.15 -4.58
N LEU A 248 -15.36 0.17 -4.72
CA LEU A 248 -16.48 1.10 -4.89
C LEU A 248 -17.27 0.81 -6.18
N LEU A 249 -16.58 0.36 -7.22
CA LEU A 249 -17.20 -0.03 -8.49
C LEU A 249 -17.95 -1.38 -8.45
N THR A 250 -17.81 -2.18 -7.39
CA THR A 250 -18.62 -3.40 -7.22
C THR A 250 -20.07 -3.11 -6.78
N ALA A 251 -20.31 -1.96 -6.16
CA ALA A 251 -21.67 -1.57 -5.81
C ALA A 251 -22.48 -1.26 -7.08
N PRO A 252 -23.78 -1.62 -7.11
CA PRO A 252 -24.65 -1.26 -8.23
C PRO A 252 -24.58 0.25 -8.54
N GLU A 253 -24.41 0.58 -9.81
CA GLU A 253 -24.38 1.96 -10.28
C GLU A 253 -25.78 2.58 -10.19
N LYS A 254 -25.86 3.85 -9.76
CA LYS A 254 -27.09 4.61 -9.66
C LYS A 254 -27.00 5.88 -10.50
N PRO A 255 -28.12 6.36 -11.08
CA PRO A 255 -28.11 7.56 -11.91
C PRO A 255 -27.57 8.82 -11.23
N ASN A 256 -27.61 8.87 -9.90
CA ASN A 256 -27.15 9.99 -9.10
C ASN A 256 -25.80 9.78 -8.42
N ASP A 257 -25.00 8.81 -8.85
CA ASP A 257 -23.68 8.58 -8.24
C ASP A 257 -22.73 9.76 -8.48
N ALA A 258 -22.85 10.44 -9.62
CA ALA A 258 -22.09 11.65 -9.93
C ALA A 258 -22.61 12.92 -9.23
N ASP A 259 -23.79 12.88 -8.60
CA ASP A 259 -24.32 13.97 -7.80
C ASP A 259 -23.71 13.94 -6.39
N ASN A 260 -22.46 14.40 -6.30
CA ASN A 260 -21.66 14.47 -5.08
C ASN A 260 -20.58 15.55 -5.20
N PRO A 261 -20.04 16.07 -4.09
CA PRO A 261 -19.05 17.16 -4.09
C PRO A 261 -17.61 16.72 -4.41
N LEU A 262 -17.35 15.43 -4.64
CA LEU A 262 -16.01 14.91 -4.82
C LEU A 262 -15.37 15.47 -6.10
N ARG A 263 -14.30 16.23 -5.92
CA ARG A 263 -13.56 16.91 -6.99
C ARG A 263 -12.39 16.09 -7.49
N ILE A 264 -11.68 15.44 -6.56
CA ILE A 264 -10.43 14.75 -6.85
C ILE A 264 -10.21 13.57 -5.89
N ALA A 265 -9.69 12.48 -6.44
CA ALA A 265 -9.09 11.40 -5.68
C ALA A 265 -7.59 11.33 -5.99
N TYR A 266 -6.76 11.07 -4.99
CA TYR A 266 -5.31 10.92 -5.13
C TYR A 266 -4.83 9.64 -4.46
N GLY A 267 -4.01 8.89 -5.18
CA GLY A 267 -3.45 7.67 -4.62
C GLY A 267 -2.47 6.96 -5.53
N ASN A 268 -2.32 5.69 -5.30
CA ASN A 268 -1.48 4.80 -6.07
C ASN A 268 -2.09 3.41 -6.21
N GLU A 269 -1.56 2.63 -7.17
CA GLU A 269 -1.99 1.25 -7.47
C GLU A 269 -3.40 1.13 -8.07
N GLY A 270 -3.91 2.18 -8.67
CA GLY A 270 -5.12 2.14 -9.47
C GLY A 270 -4.83 1.64 -10.88
N SER A 271 -5.49 0.54 -11.35
CA SER A 271 -5.41 0.22 -12.77
C SER A 271 -6.12 1.31 -13.60
N TRP A 272 -5.60 1.62 -14.78
CA TRP A 272 -6.13 2.68 -15.63
C TRP A 272 -7.61 2.50 -15.96
N ARG A 273 -8.08 1.26 -16.15
CA ARG A 273 -9.50 0.95 -16.41
C ARG A 273 -10.41 1.21 -15.21
N VAL A 274 -9.91 0.91 -14.02
CA VAL A 274 -10.62 1.20 -12.78
C VAL A 274 -10.73 2.71 -12.59
N ILE A 275 -9.64 3.45 -12.84
CA ILE A 275 -9.60 4.90 -12.76
C ILE A 275 -10.63 5.51 -13.72
N GLU A 276 -10.60 5.16 -15.00
CA GLU A 276 -11.54 5.67 -16.01
C GLU A 276 -13.01 5.42 -15.63
N ARG A 277 -13.32 4.20 -15.16
CA ARG A 277 -14.67 3.85 -14.72
C ARG A 277 -15.09 4.64 -13.47
N PHE A 278 -14.16 4.86 -12.54
CA PHE A 278 -14.41 5.61 -11.32
C PHE A 278 -14.67 7.09 -11.63
N GLU A 279 -13.83 7.71 -12.45
CA GLU A 279 -14.00 9.10 -12.90
C GLU A 279 -15.36 9.31 -13.58
N ARG A 280 -15.73 8.42 -14.51
CA ARG A 280 -17.02 8.49 -15.21
C ARG A 280 -18.20 8.36 -14.25
N ARG A 281 -18.15 7.39 -13.31
CA ARG A 281 -19.25 7.11 -12.39
C ARG A 281 -19.46 8.18 -11.34
N PHE A 282 -18.38 8.70 -10.74
CA PHE A 282 -18.45 9.64 -9.62
C PHE A 282 -18.21 11.10 -10.03
N GLY A 283 -17.90 11.38 -11.28
CA GLY A 283 -17.72 12.75 -11.78
C GLY A 283 -16.50 13.47 -11.21
N CYS A 284 -15.49 12.74 -10.71
CA CYS A 284 -14.29 13.31 -10.10
C CYS A 284 -13.03 12.92 -10.87
N ARG A 285 -12.00 13.74 -10.79
CA ARG A 285 -10.68 13.46 -11.35
C ARG A 285 -9.89 12.53 -10.43
N VAL A 286 -9.18 11.56 -10.99
CA VAL A 286 -8.25 10.71 -10.25
C VAL A 286 -6.81 11.00 -10.66
N ILE A 287 -5.97 11.31 -9.67
CA ILE A 287 -4.51 11.34 -9.84
C ILE A 287 -3.97 10.08 -9.20
N ASP A 288 -3.43 9.19 -10.02
CA ASP A 288 -2.70 8.02 -9.55
C ASP A 288 -1.20 8.30 -9.67
N GLY A 289 -0.39 7.74 -8.79
CA GLY A 289 1.04 7.98 -8.78
C GLY A 289 1.84 6.74 -8.44
N PHE A 290 3.11 6.77 -8.80
CA PHE A 290 4.09 5.81 -8.35
C PHE A 290 4.91 6.40 -7.20
N GLY A 291 5.06 5.67 -6.11
CA GLY A 291 5.89 6.08 -4.99
C GLY A 291 5.84 5.09 -3.83
N PRO A 292 7.00 4.53 -3.44
CA PRO A 292 7.09 3.67 -2.26
C PRO A 292 6.89 4.48 -0.97
N SER A 293 6.39 3.81 0.08
CA SER A 293 6.23 4.41 1.42
C SER A 293 7.55 4.93 2.01
N GLU A 294 8.66 4.44 1.51
CA GLU A 294 10.03 4.87 1.82
C GLU A 294 10.31 6.30 1.38
N GLY A 295 9.57 6.84 0.40
CA GLY A 295 9.68 8.23 -0.06
C GLY A 295 10.94 8.55 -0.87
N ALA A 296 11.66 7.55 -1.33
CA ALA A 296 12.90 7.73 -2.10
C ALA A 296 12.66 8.25 -3.53
N MET A 297 11.45 8.07 -4.01
CA MET A 297 10.98 8.55 -5.31
C MET A 297 9.47 8.74 -5.29
N GLY A 298 8.94 9.52 -6.21
CA GLY A 298 7.50 9.67 -6.39
C GLY A 298 7.20 10.62 -7.54
N PHE A 299 6.24 10.23 -8.37
CA PHE A 299 5.75 11.06 -9.48
C PHE A 299 4.32 10.68 -9.82
N PRO A 300 3.48 11.66 -10.22
CA PRO A 300 2.10 11.40 -10.60
C PRO A 300 2.01 10.89 -12.04
N ARG A 301 0.99 10.10 -12.31
CA ARG A 301 0.47 9.83 -13.64
C ARG A 301 -0.57 10.90 -13.97
N VAL A 302 -0.49 11.46 -15.17
CA VAL A 302 -1.49 12.42 -15.66
C VAL A 302 -2.46 11.75 -16.66
N PRO A 303 -3.69 12.27 -16.86
CA PRO A 303 -4.70 11.64 -17.70
C PRO A 303 -4.30 11.42 -19.18
N THR A 304 -3.33 12.21 -19.67
CA THR A 304 -2.81 12.09 -21.04
C THR A 304 -1.72 11.04 -21.20
N ASP A 305 -1.27 10.42 -20.10
CA ASP A 305 -0.25 9.37 -20.14
C ASP A 305 -0.83 8.08 -20.73
N PRO A 306 0.01 7.26 -21.39
CA PRO A 306 -0.45 6.03 -21.98
C PRO A 306 -1.12 5.09 -20.96
N PRO A 307 -2.16 4.37 -21.38
CA PRO A 307 -2.76 3.32 -20.58
C PRO A 307 -1.72 2.30 -20.08
N GLY A 308 -1.80 1.91 -18.80
CA GLY A 308 -0.87 0.97 -18.18
C GLY A 308 0.45 1.58 -17.71
N SER A 309 0.84 2.79 -18.13
CA SER A 309 2.00 3.46 -17.57
C SER A 309 1.73 3.98 -16.15
N VAL A 310 2.77 4.05 -15.34
CA VAL A 310 2.74 4.71 -14.01
C VAL A 310 3.15 6.19 -14.10
N GLY A 311 3.28 6.71 -15.30
CA GLY A 311 3.63 8.09 -15.61
C GLY A 311 5.01 8.27 -16.20
N ARG A 312 5.40 9.52 -16.39
CA ARG A 312 6.74 9.89 -16.85
C ARG A 312 7.62 10.23 -15.66
N PRO A 313 8.62 9.41 -15.33
CA PRO A 313 9.48 9.67 -14.18
C PRO A 313 10.40 10.87 -14.42
N PRO A 314 10.87 11.53 -13.37
CA PRO A 314 11.96 12.51 -13.46
C PRO A 314 13.27 11.83 -13.93
N LYS A 315 14.22 12.62 -14.42
CA LYS A 315 15.46 12.13 -15.07
C LYS A 315 16.35 11.28 -14.18
N ASN A 316 16.27 11.47 -12.88
CA ASN A 316 17.01 10.70 -11.88
C ASN A 316 16.39 9.33 -11.56
N ILE A 317 15.23 9.00 -12.15
CA ILE A 317 14.65 7.68 -12.03
C ILE A 317 14.96 6.89 -13.30
N LYS A 318 15.63 5.75 -13.14
CA LYS A 318 16.10 4.87 -14.20
C LYS A 318 15.61 3.44 -13.97
N VAL A 319 15.66 2.66 -15.01
CA VAL A 319 15.48 1.20 -14.95
C VAL A 319 16.85 0.57 -15.16
N LEU A 320 17.35 -0.13 -14.15
CA LEU A 320 18.70 -0.71 -14.16
C LEU A 320 18.68 -2.22 -13.99
N GLU A 321 19.63 -2.89 -14.65
CA GLU A 321 19.99 -4.27 -14.34
C GLU A 321 20.66 -4.34 -12.95
N GLY A 322 20.70 -5.53 -12.36
CA GLY A 322 21.34 -5.74 -11.05
C GLY A 322 22.81 -5.35 -10.95
N ASN A 323 23.50 -5.22 -12.11
CA ASN A 323 24.89 -4.76 -12.22
C ASN A 323 25.04 -3.23 -12.36
N GLY A 324 23.92 -2.48 -12.34
CA GLY A 324 23.90 -1.02 -12.46
C GLY A 324 23.85 -0.48 -13.90
N ARG A 325 23.81 -1.34 -14.91
CA ARG A 325 23.66 -0.91 -16.30
C ARG A 325 22.21 -0.50 -16.58
N GLU A 326 21.99 0.60 -17.31
CA GLU A 326 20.67 1.04 -17.73
C GLU A 326 20.08 0.06 -18.76
N CYS A 327 18.85 -0.41 -18.50
CA CYS A 327 18.15 -1.28 -19.40
C CYS A 327 17.77 -0.54 -20.70
N PRO A 328 17.78 -1.21 -21.87
CA PRO A 328 17.29 -0.62 -23.10
C PRO A 328 15.77 -0.35 -23.01
N VAL A 329 15.27 0.55 -23.86
CA VAL A 329 13.83 0.79 -23.97
C VAL A 329 13.08 -0.43 -24.49
N ALA A 330 11.86 -0.61 -24.03
CA ALA A 330 10.99 -1.68 -24.49
C ALA A 330 10.63 -1.49 -25.98
N LYS A 331 10.72 -2.58 -26.74
CA LYS A 331 10.31 -2.67 -28.14
C LYS A 331 9.00 -3.46 -28.21
N PHE A 332 8.03 -2.91 -28.92
CA PHE A 332 6.71 -3.53 -29.07
C PHE A 332 6.50 -3.98 -30.51
N ASP A 333 5.79 -5.09 -30.69
CA ASP A 333 5.22 -5.43 -31.99
C ASP A 333 3.92 -4.64 -32.26
N GLN A 334 3.30 -4.90 -33.40
CA GLN A 334 2.06 -4.23 -33.81
C GLN A 334 0.85 -4.52 -32.92
N ASP A 335 0.92 -5.59 -32.11
CA ASP A 335 -0.13 -6.03 -31.21
C ASP A 335 0.11 -5.56 -29.75
N GLY A 336 1.22 -4.83 -29.51
CA GLY A 336 1.60 -4.31 -28.19
C GLY A 336 2.39 -5.28 -27.30
N LYS A 337 2.83 -6.41 -27.84
CA LYS A 337 3.67 -7.37 -27.12
C LYS A 337 5.11 -6.87 -27.04
N ILE A 338 5.71 -6.97 -25.87
CA ILE A 338 7.13 -6.62 -25.65
C ILE A 338 8.02 -7.69 -26.31
N LEU A 339 8.89 -7.25 -27.22
CA LEU A 339 9.79 -8.13 -27.97
C LEU A 339 11.12 -8.42 -27.24
N ASN A 340 11.53 -7.53 -26.33
CA ASN A 340 12.81 -7.59 -25.62
C ASN A 340 12.65 -7.55 -24.09
N ALA A 341 11.65 -8.24 -23.55
CA ALA A 341 11.32 -8.18 -22.13
C ALA A 341 12.48 -8.55 -21.19
N GLU A 342 13.30 -9.56 -21.56
CA GLU A 342 14.47 -9.98 -20.78
C GLU A 342 15.55 -8.91 -20.67
N GLU A 343 15.64 -8.01 -21.66
CA GLU A 343 16.63 -6.94 -21.71
C GLU A 343 16.13 -5.63 -21.11
N CYS A 344 14.84 -5.30 -21.34
CA CYS A 344 14.30 -3.98 -21.00
C CYS A 344 13.70 -3.90 -19.59
N VAL A 345 13.38 -5.03 -18.96
CA VAL A 345 12.86 -5.05 -17.60
C VAL A 345 14.00 -5.09 -16.57
N GLY A 346 14.02 -4.11 -15.68
CA GLY A 346 14.99 -4.01 -14.60
C GLY A 346 14.38 -3.40 -13.36
N GLU A 347 15.20 -3.16 -12.34
CA GLU A 347 14.78 -2.51 -11.11
C GLU A 347 14.64 -0.99 -11.30
N ILE A 348 13.59 -0.40 -10.75
CA ILE A 348 13.37 1.03 -10.76
C ILE A 348 14.28 1.66 -9.69
N VAL A 349 15.18 2.55 -10.10
CA VAL A 349 16.25 3.08 -9.25
C VAL A 349 16.25 4.62 -9.28
N ASN A 350 16.42 5.25 -8.12
CA ASN A 350 16.77 6.66 -8.05
C ASN A 350 18.31 6.76 -8.04
N VAL A 351 18.88 7.25 -9.14
CA VAL A 351 20.33 7.31 -9.33
C VAL A 351 20.99 8.53 -8.69
N ASP A 352 20.22 9.55 -8.31
CA ASP A 352 20.71 10.79 -7.67
C ASP A 352 20.60 10.73 -6.13
N GLY A 353 20.61 9.54 -5.54
CA GLY A 353 20.60 9.37 -4.09
C GLY A 353 19.34 8.68 -3.55
N VAL A 354 19.04 8.92 -2.30
CA VAL A 354 17.98 8.21 -1.56
C VAL A 354 16.66 9.00 -1.44
N GLY A 355 16.58 10.17 -2.06
CA GLY A 355 15.39 11.03 -1.97
C GLY A 355 15.05 11.41 -0.53
N ARG A 356 13.81 11.14 -0.09
CA ARG A 356 13.34 11.35 1.29
C ARG A 356 13.42 10.09 2.17
N PHE A 357 14.14 9.06 1.75
CA PHE A 357 14.32 7.86 2.56
C PHE A 357 15.29 8.15 3.71
N GLU A 358 14.86 7.90 4.94
CA GLU A 358 15.61 8.13 6.18
C GLU A 358 16.04 6.84 6.87
N GLY A 359 16.03 5.73 6.13
CA GLY A 359 16.41 4.42 6.63
C GLY A 359 15.27 3.64 7.28
N TYR A 360 15.61 2.42 7.71
CA TYR A 360 14.74 1.56 8.51
C TYR A 360 15.23 1.51 9.95
N TYR A 361 14.31 1.57 10.90
CA TYR A 361 14.66 1.47 12.31
C TYR A 361 15.16 0.06 12.64
N ASN A 362 16.32 -0.04 13.30
CA ASN A 362 16.96 -1.30 13.70
C ASN A 362 17.08 -2.36 12.60
N ASN A 363 17.17 -1.97 11.31
CA ASN A 363 17.28 -2.93 10.21
C ASN A 363 18.28 -2.50 9.12
N PRO A 364 19.59 -2.44 9.47
CA PRO A 364 20.64 -2.02 8.54
C PRO A 364 20.78 -2.96 7.34
N GLU A 365 20.46 -4.25 7.48
CA GLU A 365 20.51 -5.20 6.36
C GLU A 365 19.45 -4.90 5.29
N ALA A 366 18.22 -4.52 5.72
CA ALA A 366 17.18 -4.13 4.78
C ALA A 366 17.52 -2.80 4.10
N GLU A 367 18.17 -1.89 4.84
CA GLU A 367 18.65 -0.61 4.31
C GLU A 367 19.76 -0.83 3.26
N ALA A 368 20.76 -1.66 3.55
CA ALA A 368 21.84 -1.99 2.62
C ALA A 368 21.35 -2.63 1.31
N ARG A 369 20.21 -3.35 1.36
CA ARG A 369 19.58 -3.86 0.13
C ARG A 369 18.94 -2.77 -0.71
N ARG A 370 18.50 -1.67 -0.09
CA ARG A 370 17.85 -0.53 -0.76
C ARG A 370 18.82 0.55 -1.19
N VAL A 371 19.90 0.73 -0.44
CA VAL A 371 20.91 1.77 -0.73
C VAL A 371 22.20 1.06 -1.16
N ARG A 372 22.49 1.14 -2.45
CA ARG A 372 23.68 0.56 -3.07
C ARG A 372 24.37 1.63 -3.91
N ASP A 373 25.67 1.79 -3.72
CA ASP A 373 26.50 2.77 -4.45
C ASP A 373 25.93 4.22 -4.43
N GLY A 374 25.30 4.62 -3.30
CA GLY A 374 24.68 5.92 -3.14
C GLY A 374 23.32 6.09 -3.84
N MET A 375 22.84 5.07 -4.54
CA MET A 375 21.55 5.05 -5.24
C MET A 375 20.48 4.30 -4.42
N TYR A 376 19.21 4.68 -4.61
CA TYR A 376 18.11 3.95 -3.99
C TYR A 376 17.47 2.96 -4.98
N TRP A 377 17.50 1.70 -4.63
CA TRP A 377 16.93 0.57 -5.35
C TRP A 377 15.55 0.21 -4.75
N SER A 378 14.50 0.41 -5.53
CA SER A 378 13.12 0.30 -5.01
C SER A 378 12.69 -1.14 -4.70
N GLY A 379 13.27 -2.14 -5.36
CA GLY A 379 12.79 -3.51 -5.37
C GLY A 379 11.54 -3.69 -6.23
N ASP A 380 11.12 -2.67 -6.92
CA ASP A 380 10.06 -2.71 -7.92
C ASP A 380 10.69 -2.79 -9.31
N LEU A 381 10.14 -3.67 -10.15
CA LEU A 381 10.56 -3.85 -11.53
C LEU A 381 9.75 -2.95 -12.45
N GLY A 382 10.38 -2.52 -13.53
CA GLY A 382 9.72 -1.74 -14.56
C GLY A 382 10.46 -1.76 -15.88
N TYR A 383 9.87 -1.13 -16.88
CA TYR A 383 10.49 -0.87 -18.16
C TYR A 383 10.06 0.49 -18.69
N MET A 384 10.89 1.09 -19.56
CA MET A 384 10.62 2.39 -20.19
C MET A 384 10.24 2.18 -21.65
N ASP A 385 9.25 2.92 -22.14
CA ASP A 385 8.99 2.98 -23.59
C ASP A 385 9.86 4.05 -24.27
N GLU A 386 9.85 4.10 -25.61
CA GLU A 386 10.61 5.06 -26.42
C GLU A 386 10.23 6.52 -26.15
N ARG A 387 9.04 6.76 -25.61
CA ARG A 387 8.55 8.09 -25.24
C ARG A 387 8.95 8.49 -23.82
N GLY A 388 9.61 7.59 -23.08
CA GLY A 388 10.06 7.81 -21.70
C GLY A 388 8.97 7.65 -20.64
N PHE A 389 7.93 6.87 -20.92
CA PHE A 389 6.96 6.47 -19.91
C PHE A 389 7.40 5.19 -19.21
N LEU A 390 7.23 5.16 -17.88
CA LEU A 390 7.55 4.00 -17.06
C LEU A 390 6.31 3.11 -16.91
N TYR A 391 6.54 1.81 -17.00
CA TYR A 391 5.55 0.78 -16.76
C TYR A 391 6.02 -0.11 -15.61
N PHE A 392 5.13 -0.37 -14.66
CA PHE A 392 5.40 -1.27 -13.55
C PHE A 392 5.32 -2.72 -14.02
N ALA A 393 6.29 -3.53 -13.63
CA ALA A 393 6.39 -4.93 -14.07
C ALA A 393 6.30 -5.94 -12.92
N GLY A 394 6.18 -5.50 -11.67
CA GLY A 394 6.14 -6.37 -10.50
C GLY A 394 7.26 -6.05 -9.51
N ARG A 395 7.66 -7.04 -8.72
CA ARG A 395 8.76 -6.89 -7.75
C ARG A 395 9.90 -7.84 -8.05
N THR A 396 11.11 -7.49 -7.64
CA THR A 396 12.31 -8.30 -7.83
C THR A 396 12.19 -9.71 -7.23
N GLU A 397 11.36 -9.88 -6.21
CA GLU A 397 11.10 -11.18 -5.56
C GLU A 397 9.99 -11.99 -6.27
N ASP A 398 9.31 -11.40 -7.26
CA ASP A 398 8.13 -11.96 -7.91
C ASP A 398 8.37 -12.52 -9.31
N TRP A 399 9.63 -12.52 -9.79
CA TRP A 399 9.97 -13.10 -11.08
C TRP A 399 9.46 -14.55 -11.21
N ILE A 400 8.88 -14.83 -12.36
CA ILE A 400 8.46 -16.18 -12.77
C ILE A 400 9.50 -16.67 -13.79
N ARG A 401 10.08 -17.83 -13.55
CA ARG A 401 11.09 -18.40 -14.43
C ARG A 401 10.56 -19.64 -15.13
N VAL A 402 10.21 -19.55 -16.40
CA VAL A 402 9.71 -20.67 -17.19
C VAL A 402 10.66 -20.95 -18.35
N ASP A 403 11.19 -22.17 -18.43
CA ASP A 403 12.04 -22.64 -19.53
C ASP A 403 13.22 -21.71 -19.86
N GLY A 404 13.87 -21.19 -18.82
CA GLY A 404 15.02 -20.30 -18.97
C GLY A 404 14.69 -18.82 -19.19
N GLU A 405 13.44 -18.46 -19.44
CA GLU A 405 12.99 -17.07 -19.49
C GLU A 405 12.51 -16.58 -18.14
N ASN A 406 12.94 -15.37 -17.76
CA ASN A 406 12.46 -14.66 -16.59
C ASN A 406 11.47 -13.58 -17.05
N PHE A 407 10.31 -13.50 -16.40
CA PHE A 407 9.33 -12.46 -16.67
C PHE A 407 8.55 -12.08 -15.42
N PRO A 408 8.06 -10.83 -15.36
CA PRO A 408 7.31 -10.35 -14.22
C PRO A 408 5.84 -10.81 -14.27
N PRO A 409 5.15 -10.93 -13.11
CA PRO A 409 3.76 -11.36 -13.04
C PRO A 409 2.74 -10.34 -13.55
N HIS A 410 3.02 -9.05 -13.35
CA HIS A 410 2.05 -7.98 -13.60
C HIS A 410 1.48 -7.93 -15.03
N PRO A 411 2.26 -8.09 -16.11
CA PRO A 411 1.69 -8.17 -17.46
C PRO A 411 0.69 -9.31 -17.64
N ILE A 412 0.85 -10.42 -16.93
CA ILE A 412 -0.12 -11.53 -16.95
C ILE A 412 -1.39 -11.13 -16.21
N GLU A 413 -1.24 -10.48 -15.05
CA GLU A 413 -2.37 -9.97 -14.25
C GLU A 413 -3.21 -8.99 -15.06
N ASP A 414 -2.58 -8.04 -15.75
CA ASP A 414 -3.25 -7.08 -16.63
C ASP A 414 -4.06 -7.75 -17.76
N LEU A 415 -3.50 -8.80 -18.37
CA LEU A 415 -4.16 -9.59 -19.40
C LEU A 415 -5.39 -10.32 -18.85
N VAL A 416 -5.25 -10.96 -17.70
CA VAL A 416 -6.36 -11.71 -17.06
C VAL A 416 -7.45 -10.74 -16.58
N GLU A 417 -7.11 -9.58 -16.05
CA GLU A 417 -8.06 -8.57 -15.58
C GLU A 417 -8.85 -7.89 -16.73
N ARG A 418 -8.47 -8.10 -18.01
CA ARG A 418 -9.31 -7.69 -19.16
C ARG A 418 -10.59 -8.53 -19.27
N HIS A 419 -10.62 -9.71 -18.69
CA HIS A 419 -11.82 -10.56 -18.74
C HIS A 419 -12.96 -9.96 -17.90
N PRO A 420 -14.18 -9.80 -18.47
CA PRO A 420 -15.28 -9.02 -17.84
C PRO A 420 -15.81 -9.64 -16.54
N ALA A 421 -15.57 -10.91 -16.29
CA ALA A 421 -15.97 -11.56 -15.05
C ALA A 421 -14.86 -11.60 -13.97
N VAL A 422 -13.65 -11.11 -14.28
CA VAL A 422 -12.55 -11.03 -13.31
C VAL A 422 -12.68 -9.74 -12.49
N PHE A 423 -12.64 -9.90 -11.17
CA PHE A 423 -12.56 -8.78 -10.21
C PHE A 423 -11.11 -8.46 -9.86
N ALA A 424 -10.29 -9.49 -9.67
CA ALA A 424 -8.88 -9.36 -9.36
C ALA A 424 -8.13 -10.61 -9.79
N CYS A 425 -6.86 -10.44 -10.13
CA CYS A 425 -5.94 -11.52 -10.43
C CYS A 425 -4.65 -11.34 -9.63
N ALA A 426 -3.99 -12.47 -9.34
CA ALA A 426 -2.60 -12.50 -8.93
C ALA A 426 -1.90 -13.60 -9.71
N ALA A 427 -0.78 -13.28 -10.38
CA ALA A 427 0.07 -14.24 -11.04
C ALA A 427 1.32 -14.51 -10.21
N TYR A 428 1.76 -15.75 -10.14
CA TYR A 428 2.92 -16.13 -9.35
C TYR A 428 3.54 -17.44 -9.82
N ALA A 429 4.80 -17.61 -9.45
CA ALA A 429 5.55 -18.84 -9.70
C ALA A 429 5.10 -19.95 -8.74
N VAL A 430 4.92 -21.14 -9.26
CA VAL A 430 4.87 -22.40 -8.49
C VAL A 430 5.96 -23.34 -9.03
N PRO A 431 6.56 -24.21 -8.18
CA PRO A 431 7.65 -25.06 -8.61
C PRO A 431 7.20 -26.08 -9.66
N ASP A 432 8.10 -26.40 -10.58
CA ASP A 432 7.97 -27.50 -11.52
C ASP A 432 8.76 -28.72 -11.05
N GLU A 433 8.29 -29.93 -11.36
CA GLU A 433 8.93 -31.18 -10.95
C GLU A 433 10.29 -31.42 -11.63
N SER A 434 10.52 -30.85 -12.81
CA SER A 434 11.76 -31.05 -13.55
C SER A 434 12.81 -29.97 -13.26
N ALA A 435 12.48 -28.72 -13.51
CA ALA A 435 13.33 -27.55 -13.29
C ALA A 435 12.51 -26.29 -13.45
N SER A 436 13.00 -25.13 -12.99
CA SER A 436 12.30 -23.83 -13.12
C SER A 436 10.92 -23.76 -12.44
N ASP A 437 10.05 -22.89 -12.94
CA ASP A 437 8.73 -22.63 -12.39
C ASP A 437 7.63 -22.92 -13.43
N ARG A 438 6.38 -22.94 -12.96
CA ARG A 438 5.16 -22.82 -13.76
C ARG A 438 4.40 -21.56 -13.38
N VAL A 439 3.70 -21.00 -14.33
CA VAL A 439 2.78 -19.88 -14.07
C VAL A 439 1.52 -20.41 -13.40
N MET A 440 1.20 -19.86 -12.24
CA MET A 440 -0.10 -20.03 -11.61
C MET A 440 -0.77 -18.67 -11.48
N ILE A 441 -2.07 -18.62 -11.78
CA ILE A 441 -2.90 -17.45 -11.51
C ILE A 441 -3.97 -17.80 -10.48
N ALA A 442 -4.24 -16.84 -9.59
CA ALA A 442 -5.40 -16.87 -8.72
C ALA A 442 -6.37 -15.77 -9.16
N VAL A 443 -7.58 -16.16 -9.52
CA VAL A 443 -8.61 -15.29 -10.07
C VAL A 443 -9.75 -15.16 -9.08
N GLN A 444 -10.08 -13.94 -8.72
CA GLN A 444 -11.32 -13.62 -8.01
C GLN A 444 -12.36 -13.16 -9.01
N THR A 445 -13.56 -13.75 -8.96
CA THR A 445 -14.65 -13.38 -9.86
C THR A 445 -15.39 -12.12 -9.38
N GLN A 446 -16.03 -11.42 -10.30
CA GLN A 446 -16.96 -10.33 -9.98
C GLN A 446 -18.15 -10.90 -9.17
N PRO A 447 -18.72 -10.16 -8.21
CA PRO A 447 -19.90 -10.60 -7.49
C PRO A 447 -21.04 -11.00 -8.44
N GLY A 448 -21.56 -12.23 -8.25
CA GLY A 448 -22.63 -12.76 -9.06
C GLY A 448 -22.24 -13.22 -10.48
N ARG A 449 -20.95 -13.29 -10.78
CA ARG A 449 -20.44 -13.86 -12.03
C ARG A 449 -19.62 -15.12 -11.76
N SER A 450 -19.66 -16.05 -12.70
CA SER A 450 -18.77 -17.21 -12.77
C SER A 450 -17.86 -17.11 -13.98
N ILE A 451 -16.78 -17.85 -13.94
CA ILE A 451 -15.86 -18.03 -15.08
C ILE A 451 -15.70 -19.51 -15.29
N GLU A 452 -16.11 -19.98 -16.46
CA GLU A 452 -15.84 -21.36 -16.85
C GLU A 452 -14.39 -21.49 -17.32
N PRO A 453 -13.64 -22.50 -16.87
CA PRO A 453 -12.24 -22.66 -17.22
C PRO A 453 -11.96 -22.73 -18.74
N PRO A 454 -12.80 -23.35 -19.57
CA PRO A 454 -12.63 -23.30 -21.04
C PRO A 454 -12.76 -21.89 -21.61
N ASP A 455 -13.68 -21.07 -21.08
CA ASP A 455 -13.89 -19.70 -21.54
C ASP A 455 -12.70 -18.82 -21.17
N LEU A 456 -12.17 -18.98 -19.95
CA LEU A 456 -10.94 -18.30 -19.52
C LEU A 456 -9.75 -18.68 -20.41
N PHE A 457 -9.60 -19.97 -20.74
CA PHE A 457 -8.54 -20.42 -21.63
C PHE A 457 -8.66 -19.82 -23.03
N ALA A 458 -9.86 -19.86 -23.63
CA ALA A 458 -10.13 -19.29 -24.93
C ALA A 458 -9.87 -17.78 -24.93
N PHE A 459 -10.31 -17.07 -23.90
CA PHE A 459 -10.05 -15.65 -23.71
C PHE A 459 -8.55 -15.34 -23.67
N LEU A 460 -7.78 -16.03 -22.82
CA LEU A 460 -6.35 -15.82 -22.70
C LEU A 460 -5.62 -16.14 -23.99
N SER A 461 -5.98 -17.24 -24.64
CA SER A 461 -5.38 -17.66 -25.92
C SER A 461 -5.66 -16.70 -27.08
N SER A 462 -6.73 -15.91 -26.97
CA SER A 462 -7.08 -14.87 -27.97
C SER A 462 -6.35 -13.55 -27.74
N GLN A 463 -5.63 -13.38 -26.63
CA GLN A 463 -4.90 -12.14 -26.38
C GLN A 463 -3.62 -12.10 -27.22
N PRO A 464 -3.47 -11.12 -28.14
CA PRO A 464 -2.32 -11.08 -29.06
C PRO A 464 -1.01 -10.80 -28.34
N ASP A 465 -1.07 -10.09 -27.21
CA ASP A 465 0.06 -9.71 -26.38
C ASP A 465 0.42 -10.74 -25.30
N LEU A 466 -0.28 -11.88 -25.22
CA LEU A 466 0.09 -12.98 -24.32
C LEU A 466 1.20 -13.83 -24.91
N SER A 467 2.37 -13.84 -24.26
CA SER A 467 3.44 -14.79 -24.62
C SER A 467 2.99 -16.23 -24.35
N PRO A 468 3.29 -17.20 -25.24
CA PRO A 468 2.99 -18.63 -25.01
C PRO A 468 3.55 -19.17 -23.67
N LYS A 469 4.66 -18.63 -23.18
CA LYS A 469 5.26 -19.00 -21.90
C LYS A 469 4.57 -18.37 -20.68
N TRP A 470 3.78 -17.33 -20.90
CA TRP A 470 3.01 -16.66 -19.86
C TRP A 470 1.63 -17.32 -19.63
N LEU A 471 1.21 -18.16 -20.57
CA LEU A 471 -0.07 -18.86 -20.46
C LEU A 471 -0.05 -19.76 -19.22
N PRO A 472 -0.97 -19.56 -18.25
CA PRO A 472 -0.94 -20.27 -16.98
C PRO A 472 -1.01 -21.79 -17.14
N THR A 473 -0.29 -22.50 -16.28
CA THR A 473 -0.41 -23.95 -16.12
C THR A 473 -1.48 -24.27 -15.08
N TYR A 474 -1.56 -23.48 -14.01
CA TYR A 474 -2.53 -23.64 -12.94
C TYR A 474 -3.39 -22.40 -12.78
N VAL A 475 -4.65 -22.59 -12.48
CA VAL A 475 -5.65 -21.54 -12.22
C VAL A 475 -6.41 -21.87 -10.95
N LEU A 476 -6.35 -20.99 -9.95
CA LEU A 476 -7.26 -20.99 -8.81
C LEU A 476 -8.42 -20.03 -9.12
N ILE A 477 -9.65 -20.51 -9.13
CA ILE A 477 -10.85 -19.66 -9.23
C ILE A 477 -11.50 -19.61 -7.85
N ALA A 478 -11.60 -18.43 -7.28
CA ALA A 478 -12.10 -18.20 -5.93
C ALA A 478 -13.10 -17.04 -5.89
N SER A 479 -14.04 -17.09 -4.96
CA SER A 479 -14.93 -15.96 -4.67
C SER A 479 -14.23 -14.82 -3.94
N GLU A 480 -13.14 -15.13 -3.22
CA GLU A 480 -12.32 -14.16 -2.49
C GLU A 480 -10.87 -14.60 -2.45
N LEU A 481 -9.93 -13.65 -2.69
CA LEU A 481 -8.51 -13.85 -2.53
C LEU A 481 -8.02 -13.26 -1.20
N PRO A 482 -6.94 -13.79 -0.59
CA PRO A 482 -6.37 -13.26 0.65
C PRO A 482 -5.88 -11.83 0.43
N ARG A 483 -6.26 -10.92 1.32
CA ARG A 483 -5.95 -9.50 1.20
C ARG A 483 -5.38 -8.92 2.47
N GLY A 484 -4.46 -7.97 2.30
CA GLY A 484 -4.03 -7.08 3.37
C GLY A 484 -5.06 -5.98 3.64
N VAL A 485 -4.82 -5.19 4.67
CA VAL A 485 -5.70 -4.07 5.08
C VAL A 485 -5.86 -2.98 4.02
N THR A 486 -4.90 -2.84 3.12
CA THR A 486 -4.97 -1.92 1.97
C THR A 486 -5.76 -2.51 0.80
N GLY A 487 -6.29 -3.73 0.94
CA GLY A 487 -7.00 -4.44 -0.12
C GLY A 487 -6.10 -5.13 -1.15
N LYS A 488 -4.76 -5.04 -1.02
CA LYS A 488 -3.82 -5.80 -1.86
C LYS A 488 -3.96 -7.29 -1.65
N VAL A 489 -3.87 -8.05 -2.75
CA VAL A 489 -3.78 -9.51 -2.67
C VAL A 489 -2.47 -9.91 -2.01
N LEU A 490 -2.55 -10.81 -1.03
CA LEU A 490 -1.40 -11.36 -0.32
C LEU A 490 -0.80 -12.51 -1.11
N VAL A 491 -0.06 -12.20 -2.18
CA VAL A 491 0.56 -13.17 -3.09
C VAL A 491 1.43 -14.18 -2.34
N ARG A 492 2.08 -13.75 -1.24
CA ARG A 492 2.89 -14.64 -0.39
C ARG A 492 2.08 -15.81 0.19
N GLU A 493 0.82 -15.59 0.56
CA GLU A 493 -0.05 -16.65 1.04
C GLU A 493 -0.39 -17.63 -0.09
N LEU A 494 -0.76 -17.09 -1.26
CA LEU A 494 -1.05 -17.90 -2.43
C LEU A 494 0.16 -18.74 -2.88
N ARG A 495 1.36 -18.16 -2.86
CA ARG A 495 2.62 -18.88 -3.15
C ARG A 495 2.88 -20.01 -2.16
N ARG A 496 2.59 -19.82 -0.88
CA ARG A 496 2.75 -20.86 0.14
C ARG A 496 1.74 -21.99 -0.06
N GLU A 497 0.50 -21.66 -0.43
CA GLU A 497 -0.55 -22.63 -0.69
C GLU A 497 -0.32 -23.39 -2.01
N LYS A 498 0.29 -22.74 -3.01
CA LYS A 498 0.54 -23.29 -4.35
C LYS A 498 -0.75 -23.90 -4.96
N PHE A 499 -0.60 -25.06 -5.59
CA PHE A 499 -1.71 -25.84 -6.16
C PHE A 499 -2.42 -26.73 -5.13
N PHE A 500 -2.26 -26.44 -3.84
CA PHE A 500 -2.98 -27.09 -2.73
C PHE A 500 -3.93 -26.13 -1.99
N SER A 501 -4.19 -24.97 -2.57
CA SER A 501 -5.09 -23.99 -1.95
C SER A 501 -6.51 -24.55 -1.78
N THR A 502 -7.10 -24.28 -0.62
CA THR A 502 -8.50 -24.63 -0.31
C THR A 502 -9.46 -23.45 -0.45
N ARG A 503 -8.98 -22.32 -1.04
CA ARG A 503 -9.76 -21.07 -1.16
C ARG A 503 -10.80 -21.12 -2.27
N GLY A 504 -10.67 -22.07 -3.20
CA GLY A 504 -11.55 -22.22 -4.37
C GLY A 504 -11.22 -23.47 -5.15
N GLU A 505 -11.66 -23.50 -6.38
CA GLU A 505 -11.41 -24.62 -7.28
C GLU A 505 -10.13 -24.40 -8.07
N ILE A 506 -9.30 -25.44 -8.14
CA ILE A 506 -8.05 -25.41 -8.90
C ILE A 506 -8.24 -26.17 -10.20
N TYR A 507 -7.80 -25.54 -11.27
CA TYR A 507 -7.75 -26.09 -12.61
C TYR A 507 -6.33 -26.09 -13.12
N TRP A 508 -6.02 -27.01 -14.03
CA TRP A 508 -4.69 -27.10 -14.61
C TRP A 508 -4.74 -27.61 -16.04
N ARG A 509 -3.64 -27.45 -16.73
CA ARG A 509 -3.43 -28.05 -18.06
C ARG A 509 -2.04 -28.63 -18.17
N GLU A 510 -1.89 -29.68 -18.95
CA GLU A 510 -0.58 -30.13 -19.40
C GLU A 510 -0.05 -29.23 -20.51
N ARG A 511 1.26 -29.27 -20.70
CA ARG A 511 1.90 -28.47 -21.73
C ARG A 511 1.42 -28.92 -23.12
N GLY A 512 0.92 -27.98 -23.93
CA GLY A 512 0.35 -28.27 -25.25
C GLY A 512 -1.14 -28.61 -25.26
N GLU A 513 -1.79 -28.79 -24.09
CA GLU A 513 -3.25 -28.92 -24.03
C GLU A 513 -3.94 -27.57 -24.30
N SER A 514 -5.10 -27.66 -24.94
CA SER A 514 -5.90 -26.51 -25.38
C SER A 514 -7.08 -26.21 -24.41
N GLY A 515 -6.90 -26.42 -23.11
CA GLY A 515 -7.91 -26.12 -22.12
C GLY A 515 -7.48 -26.45 -20.70
N PHE A 516 -8.15 -25.82 -19.73
CA PHE A 516 -8.00 -26.14 -18.31
C PHE A 516 -8.97 -27.25 -17.92
N LYS A 517 -8.51 -28.20 -17.11
CA LYS A 517 -9.27 -29.29 -16.50
C LYS A 517 -9.18 -29.22 -14.98
N PRO A 518 -10.16 -29.76 -14.22
CA PRO A 518 -10.09 -29.78 -12.76
C PRO A 518 -8.83 -30.47 -12.25
N PHE A 519 -8.20 -29.89 -11.24
CA PHE A 519 -7.06 -30.51 -10.54
C PHE A 519 -7.61 -31.46 -9.46
N THR A 520 -7.49 -32.74 -9.72
CA THR A 520 -8.07 -33.79 -8.89
C THR A 520 -7.10 -34.32 -7.83
N PRO A 521 -7.57 -35.02 -6.77
CA PRO A 521 -6.68 -35.74 -5.84
C PRO A 521 -5.74 -36.75 -6.52
N GLY A 522 -6.18 -37.31 -7.67
CA GLY A 522 -5.34 -38.18 -8.49
C GLY A 522 -4.20 -37.43 -9.15
N ASP A 523 -4.44 -36.19 -9.61
CA ASP A 523 -3.43 -35.30 -10.16
C ASP A 523 -2.43 -34.88 -9.09
N GLU A 524 -2.91 -34.52 -7.88
CA GLU A 524 -2.04 -34.21 -6.74
C GLU A 524 -1.11 -35.38 -6.40
N LYS A 525 -1.65 -36.60 -6.33
CA LYS A 525 -0.84 -37.77 -6.05
C LYS A 525 0.25 -38.00 -7.12
N ARG A 526 -0.10 -37.83 -8.40
CA ARG A 526 0.88 -37.93 -9.52
C ARG A 526 1.95 -36.85 -9.41
N LEU A 527 1.55 -35.61 -9.12
CA LEU A 527 2.45 -34.50 -8.97
C LEU A 527 3.45 -34.72 -7.83
N ARG A 528 2.98 -35.14 -6.65
CA ARG A 528 3.84 -35.45 -5.50
C ARG A 528 4.84 -36.57 -5.84
N ALA A 529 4.41 -37.62 -6.50
CA ALA A 529 5.27 -38.71 -6.93
C ALA A 529 6.35 -38.22 -7.94
N ALA A 530 6.00 -37.32 -8.86
CA ALA A 530 6.96 -36.73 -9.80
C ALA A 530 8.03 -35.88 -9.07
N PHE A 531 7.62 -35.08 -8.08
CA PHE A 531 8.55 -34.31 -7.24
C PHE A 531 9.45 -35.21 -6.38
N GLU A 532 8.95 -36.31 -5.87
CA GLU A 532 9.75 -37.32 -5.15
C GLU A 532 10.77 -37.95 -6.09
N ALA A 533 10.35 -38.40 -7.27
CA ALA A 533 11.21 -39.02 -8.26
C ALA A 533 12.34 -38.08 -8.75
N SER A 534 12.08 -36.78 -8.80
CA SER A 534 13.10 -35.77 -9.18
C SER A 534 13.95 -35.28 -8.00
N GLY A 535 13.72 -35.76 -6.77
CA GLY A 535 14.41 -35.31 -5.56
C GLY A 535 14.06 -33.89 -5.10
N ARG A 536 12.92 -33.35 -5.57
CA ARG A 536 12.47 -31.97 -5.32
C ARG A 536 11.28 -31.89 -4.34
N ALA A 537 10.90 -32.98 -3.69
CA ALA A 537 9.71 -33.08 -2.83
C ALA A 537 9.59 -31.92 -1.81
N ARG A 538 10.70 -31.51 -1.19
CA ARG A 538 10.72 -30.40 -0.21
C ARG A 538 10.25 -29.04 -0.78
N LEU A 539 10.22 -28.83 -2.09
CA LEU A 539 9.69 -27.62 -2.69
C LEU A 539 8.16 -27.54 -2.58
N LEU A 540 7.50 -28.64 -2.28
CA LEU A 540 6.07 -28.69 -2.05
C LEU A 540 5.70 -28.20 -0.63
N ASP A 541 6.62 -28.30 0.32
CA ASP A 541 6.41 -27.99 1.74
C ASP A 541 6.89 -26.58 2.13
N LEU A 542 7.66 -25.91 1.26
CA LEU A 542 8.14 -24.54 1.42
C LEU A 542 7.09 -23.52 0.94
#